data_149bba4492138b5c4308ad71f62847e8
#
_entry.id   149bba4492138b5c4308ad71f62847e8
#
_cell.length_a   1.000
_cell.length_b   1.000
_cell.length_c   1.000
_cell.angle_alpha   90.00
_cell.angle_beta   90.00
_cell.angle_gamma   90.00
#
_symmetry.space_group_name_H-M   'P 1'
#
loop_
_entity.id
_entity.type
_entity.pdbx_description
1 polymer ?
#
loop_
_entity_poly.entity_id
_entity_poly.type
_entity_poly.pdbx_seq_one_letter_code
_entity_poly.pdbx_strand_id
1 'polypeptide(L)'
;ILSEGALRLVAGSPEIMAAQIEHLRQAAATVLVLPFAAGTYPLRGSFALLDFDASDEDPSIAYIDGPPAARYLDQPDERAEYEFVWGVIEDMSIPIEEWQ
;
A
#
# COMPACT_ATOMS: atom_id res chain seq x y z
N ILE A 1 -1.27 0.40 -2.58
CA ILE A 1 -1.18 1.87 -2.44
C ILE A 1 0.28 2.26 -2.23
N LEU A 2 0.74 3.22 -3.02
CA LEU A 2 2.10 3.76 -2.91
C LEU A 2 2.02 5.23 -2.52
N SER A 3 2.90 5.67 -1.63
CA SER A 3 3.00 7.08 -1.32
C SER A 3 3.65 7.83 -2.48
N GLU A 4 3.23 9.07 -2.71
CA GLU A 4 3.85 9.90 -3.73
C GLU A 4 5.35 10.07 -3.46
N GLY A 5 5.74 10.13 -2.18
CA GLY A 5 7.16 10.22 -1.82
C GLY A 5 7.99 9.10 -2.39
N ALA A 6 7.47 7.87 -2.37
CA ALA A 6 8.17 6.72 -2.94
C ALA A 6 8.39 6.87 -4.45
N LEU A 7 7.42 7.48 -5.14
CA LEU A 7 7.51 7.68 -6.60
C LEU A 7 8.38 8.87 -6.98
N ARG A 8 8.60 9.81 -6.07
CA ARG A 8 9.43 10.99 -6.31
C ARG A 8 10.91 10.76 -5.99
N LEU A 9 11.20 9.69 -5.26
CA LEU A 9 12.59 9.33 -4.98
C LEU A 9 13.23 8.77 -6.24
N VAL A 10 14.43 9.25 -6.54
CA VAL A 10 15.17 8.77 -7.71
C VAL A 10 16.09 7.63 -7.27
N ALA A 11 15.72 6.42 -7.66
CA ALA A 11 16.55 5.24 -7.46
C ALA A 11 17.22 4.89 -8.77
N GLY A 12 18.55 4.92 -8.80
CA GLY A 12 19.30 4.71 -10.02
C GLY A 12 19.40 5.99 -10.83
N SER A 13 18.45 6.23 -11.74
CA SER A 13 18.44 7.43 -12.58
C SER A 13 17.01 7.88 -12.82
N PRO A 14 16.79 9.15 -13.25
CA PRO A 14 15.47 9.61 -13.63
C PRO A 14 14.82 8.75 -14.71
N GLU A 15 15.61 8.24 -15.64
CA GLU A 15 15.12 7.39 -16.72
C GLU A 15 14.63 6.05 -16.18
N ILE A 16 15.34 5.47 -15.22
CA ILE A 16 14.93 4.22 -14.59
C ILE A 16 13.62 4.44 -13.84
N MET A 17 13.49 5.55 -13.09
CA MET A 17 12.27 5.84 -12.36
C MET A 17 11.08 6.06 -13.31
N ALA A 18 11.30 6.76 -14.41
CA ALA A 18 10.23 6.97 -15.39
C ALA A 18 9.74 5.65 -15.98
N ALA A 19 10.66 4.75 -16.28
CA ALA A 19 10.32 3.43 -16.79
C ALA A 19 9.56 2.61 -15.74
N GLN A 20 9.94 2.71 -14.47
CA GLN A 20 9.28 1.99 -13.39
C GLN A 20 7.85 2.50 -13.21
N ILE A 21 7.66 3.81 -13.23
CA ILE A 21 6.32 4.39 -13.10
C ILE A 21 5.42 3.96 -14.25
N GLU A 22 5.96 3.96 -15.47
CA GLU A 22 5.19 3.49 -16.62
C GLU A 22 4.85 2.01 -16.51
N HIS A 23 5.77 1.21 -15.98
CA HIS A 23 5.50 -0.20 -15.69
C HIS A 23 4.35 -0.35 -14.70
N LEU A 24 4.32 0.47 -13.66
CA LEU A 24 3.24 0.43 -12.67
C LEU A 24 1.90 0.81 -13.29
N ARG A 25 1.89 1.76 -14.22
CA ARG A 25 0.66 2.16 -14.92
C ARG A 25 0.09 1.02 -15.78
N GLN A 26 0.95 0.15 -16.28
CA GLN A 26 0.58 -0.96 -17.14
C GLN A 26 0.39 -2.27 -16.39
N ALA A 27 0.66 -2.28 -15.08
CA ALA A 27 0.56 -3.50 -14.29
C ALA A 27 -0.89 -4.00 -14.23
N ALA A 28 -1.05 -5.32 -14.16
CA ALA A 28 -2.37 -5.92 -14.02
C ALA A 28 -3.00 -5.62 -12.66
N ALA A 29 -2.20 -5.37 -11.65
CA ALA A 29 -2.69 -5.02 -10.32
C ALA A 29 -3.25 -3.60 -10.32
N THR A 30 -4.21 -3.36 -9.43
CA THR A 30 -4.71 -2.02 -9.17
C THR A 30 -3.66 -1.26 -8.35
N VAL A 31 -3.15 -0.19 -8.91
CA VAL A 31 -2.13 0.63 -8.23
C VAL A 31 -2.74 2.00 -7.93
N LEU A 32 -2.75 2.35 -6.65
CA LEU A 32 -3.22 3.65 -6.19
C LEU A 32 -2.05 4.45 -5.63
N VAL A 33 -2.13 5.75 -5.76
CA VAL A 33 -1.10 6.66 -5.23
C VAL A 33 -1.72 7.54 -4.16
N LEU A 34 -1.05 7.63 -3.02
CA LEU A 34 -1.42 8.53 -1.94
C LEU A 34 -0.65 9.84 -2.15
N PRO A 35 -1.31 10.88 -2.70
CA PRO A 35 -0.60 12.10 -3.09
C PRO A 35 -0.28 12.99 -1.90
N PHE A 36 0.76 13.81 -2.03
CA PHE A 36 1.10 14.80 -1.00
C PHE A 36 -0.06 15.74 -0.72
N ALA A 37 -0.81 16.08 -1.76
CA ALA A 37 -1.96 17.00 -1.63
C ALA A 37 -3.06 16.48 -0.72
N ALA A 38 -3.09 15.16 -0.45
CA ALA A 38 -4.07 14.58 0.45
C ALA A 38 -3.85 14.97 1.92
N GLY A 39 -2.65 15.44 2.25
CA GLY A 39 -2.33 15.87 3.61
C GLY A 39 -1.85 14.73 4.49
N THR A 40 -2.05 14.90 5.80
CA THR A 40 -1.60 13.89 6.76
C THR A 40 -2.54 12.71 6.81
N TYR A 41 -1.99 11.54 7.08
CA TYR A 41 -2.74 10.29 7.18
C TYR A 41 -2.14 9.43 8.29
N PRO A 42 -2.90 8.44 8.79
CA PRO A 42 -2.35 7.51 9.78
C PRO A 42 -1.14 6.78 9.20
N LEU A 43 -0.01 6.84 9.91
CA LEU A 43 1.23 6.23 9.47
C LEU A 43 1.49 4.97 10.28
N ARG A 44 1.56 3.83 9.60
CA ARG A 44 1.79 2.53 10.23
C ARG A 44 2.96 1.78 9.60
N GLY A 45 3.73 2.46 8.73
CA GLY A 45 4.75 1.78 7.94
C GLY A 45 4.11 0.94 6.84
N SER A 46 4.92 0.11 6.22
CA SER A 46 4.44 -0.76 5.14
C SER A 46 3.72 -1.97 5.71
N PHE A 47 2.57 -2.29 5.13
CA PHE A 47 1.83 -3.48 5.53
C PHE A 47 1.04 -4.03 4.35
N ALA A 48 0.62 -5.29 4.47
CA ALA A 48 -0.26 -5.92 3.49
C ALA A 48 -1.39 -6.60 4.24
N LEU A 49 -2.58 -6.53 3.66
CA LEU A 49 -3.75 -7.25 4.16
C LEU A 49 -4.00 -8.42 3.22
N LEU A 50 -3.99 -9.63 3.77
CA LEU A 50 -4.18 -10.85 3.01
C LEU A 50 -5.54 -11.41 3.34
N ASP A 51 -6.44 -11.41 2.35
CA ASP A 51 -7.77 -11.97 2.51
C ASP A 51 -7.84 -13.31 1.78
N PHE A 52 -8.39 -14.31 2.47
CA PHE A 52 -8.58 -15.63 1.89
C PHE A 52 -10.04 -15.76 1.43
N ASP A 53 -10.31 -16.77 0.60
CA ASP A 53 -11.66 -16.98 0.08
C ASP A 53 -12.67 -17.12 1.22
N ALA A 54 -13.87 -16.57 1.01
CA ALA A 54 -14.92 -16.58 2.02
C ALA A 54 -15.37 -18.00 2.39
N SER A 55 -15.10 -18.97 1.53
CA SER A 55 -15.39 -20.38 1.80
C SER A 55 -14.37 -21.00 2.76
N ASP A 56 -13.23 -20.35 2.96
CA ASP A 56 -12.21 -20.83 3.88
C ASP A 56 -12.51 -20.33 5.28
N GLU A 57 -12.29 -21.18 6.26
CA GLU A 57 -12.43 -20.80 7.66
C GLU A 57 -11.22 -19.98 8.15
N ASP A 58 -10.25 -19.80 7.29
CA ASP A 58 -9.03 -19.06 7.61
C ASP A 58 -9.30 -17.57 7.71
N PRO A 59 -8.90 -16.94 8.80
CA PRO A 59 -9.07 -15.50 8.93
C PRO A 59 -8.11 -14.73 8.05
N SER A 60 -8.49 -13.52 7.69
CA SER A 60 -7.58 -12.58 7.03
C SER A 60 -6.39 -12.30 7.93
N ILE A 61 -5.25 -11.98 7.34
CA ILE A 61 -4.01 -11.73 8.05
C ILE A 61 -3.46 -10.38 7.65
N ALA A 62 -2.98 -9.61 8.64
CA ALA A 62 -2.20 -8.42 8.37
C ALA A 62 -0.72 -8.80 8.47
N TYR A 63 0.02 -8.52 7.41
CA TYR A 63 1.46 -8.75 7.35
C TYR A 63 2.18 -7.42 7.45
N ILE A 64 3.11 -7.32 8.39
CA ILE A 64 3.89 -6.11 8.61
C ILE A 64 5.35 -6.46 8.40
N ASP A 65 5.99 -5.77 7.45
CA ASP A 65 7.39 -5.96 7.15
C ASP A 65 8.19 -4.84 7.78
N GLY A 66 9.22 -5.19 8.50
CA GLY A 66 10.09 -4.21 9.14
C GLY A 66 11.02 -4.84 10.15
N PRO A 67 12.10 -4.10 10.52
CA PRO A 67 13.01 -4.60 11.52
C PRO A 67 12.34 -4.68 12.90
N PRO A 68 12.72 -5.64 13.78
CA PRO A 68 13.76 -6.63 13.49
C PRO A 68 13.25 -7.85 12.72
N ALA A 69 11.91 -8.02 12.55
CA ALA A 69 11.39 -9.18 11.86
C ALA A 69 9.97 -8.89 11.36
N ALA A 70 9.56 -9.62 10.33
CA ALA A 70 8.21 -9.58 9.82
C ALA A 70 7.23 -10.08 10.88
N ARG A 71 6.02 -9.53 10.90
CA ARG A 71 4.97 -9.89 11.83
C ARG A 71 3.70 -10.26 11.06
N TYR A 72 3.04 -11.30 11.55
CA TYR A 72 1.75 -11.73 11.02
C TYR A 72 0.70 -11.57 12.11
N LEU A 73 -0.32 -10.76 11.86
CA LEU A 73 -1.37 -10.48 12.83
C LEU A 73 -2.66 -11.12 12.36
N ASP A 74 -3.14 -12.10 13.12
CA ASP A 74 -4.36 -12.84 12.79
C ASP A 74 -5.50 -12.57 13.79
N GLN A 75 -5.22 -11.88 14.89
CA GLN A 75 -6.26 -11.56 15.86
C GLN A 75 -7.17 -10.45 15.33
N PRO A 76 -8.50 -10.59 15.50
CA PRO A 76 -9.44 -9.63 14.91
C PRO A 76 -9.22 -8.18 15.30
N ASP A 77 -8.86 -7.91 16.56
CA ASP A 77 -8.64 -6.55 17.04
C ASP A 77 -7.37 -5.93 16.46
N GLU A 78 -6.29 -6.71 16.35
CA GLU A 78 -5.05 -6.23 15.76
C GLU A 78 -5.23 -5.95 14.28
N ARG A 79 -5.91 -6.85 13.59
CA ARG A 79 -6.21 -6.73 12.17
C ARG A 79 -7.08 -5.52 11.86
N ALA A 80 -8.07 -5.27 12.74
CA ALA A 80 -9.01 -4.18 12.55
C ALA A 80 -8.33 -2.81 12.48
N GLU A 81 -7.23 -2.62 13.23
CA GLU A 81 -6.47 -1.38 13.17
C GLU A 81 -5.90 -1.15 11.77
N TYR A 82 -5.34 -2.18 11.16
CA TYR A 82 -4.75 -2.07 9.82
C TYR A 82 -5.82 -1.96 8.74
N GLU A 83 -6.95 -2.62 8.91
CA GLU A 83 -8.08 -2.49 8.01
C GLU A 83 -8.65 -1.07 8.05
N PHE A 84 -8.70 -0.46 9.23
CA PHE A 84 -9.12 0.93 9.37
C PHE A 84 -8.16 1.88 8.65
N VAL A 85 -6.85 1.68 8.87
CA VAL A 85 -5.83 2.51 8.21
C VAL A 85 -5.93 2.35 6.70
N TRP A 86 -6.09 1.13 6.21
CA TRP A 86 -6.26 0.86 4.78
C TRP A 86 -7.43 1.65 4.22
N GLY A 87 -8.58 1.60 4.89
CA GLY A 87 -9.77 2.32 4.43
C GLY A 87 -9.53 3.82 4.33
N VAL A 88 -8.84 4.39 5.32
CA VAL A 88 -8.54 5.83 5.32
C VAL A 88 -7.61 6.19 4.16
N ILE A 89 -6.50 5.47 3.99
CA ILE A 89 -5.55 5.81 2.93
C ILE A 89 -6.10 5.49 1.54
N GLU A 90 -6.95 4.48 1.43
CA GLU A 90 -7.60 4.17 0.16
C GLU A 90 -8.52 5.31 -0.27
N ASP A 91 -9.29 5.87 0.65
CA ASP A 91 -10.17 7.00 0.36
C ASP A 91 -9.40 8.26 -0.03
N MET A 92 -8.16 8.39 0.42
CA MET A 92 -7.31 9.55 0.12
C MET A 92 -6.49 9.36 -1.15
N SER A 93 -6.47 8.15 -1.70
CA SER A 93 -5.61 7.79 -2.82
C SER A 93 -6.31 7.98 -4.15
N ILE A 94 -5.52 8.13 -5.21
CA ILE A 94 -6.03 8.24 -6.58
C ILE A 94 -5.40 7.14 -7.43
N PRO A 95 -6.08 6.71 -8.51
CA PRO A 95 -5.46 5.76 -9.44
C PRO A 95 -4.17 6.32 -10.02
N ILE A 96 -3.18 5.45 -10.23
CA ILE A 96 -1.89 5.90 -10.74
C ILE A 96 -2.01 6.56 -12.12
N GLU A 97 -3.03 6.18 -12.89
CA GLU A 97 -3.29 6.78 -14.20
C GLU A 97 -3.63 8.27 -14.10
N GLU A 98 -4.16 8.70 -12.97
CA GLU A 98 -4.54 10.09 -12.72
C GLU A 98 -3.41 10.89 -12.06
N TRP A 99 -2.38 10.22 -11.59
CA TRP A 99 -1.25 10.85 -10.90
C TRP A 99 -0.20 11.29 -11.93
N GLN A 100 0.37 12.47 -11.70
CA GLN A 100 1.38 13.05 -12.59
C GLN A 100 2.66 13.44 -11.86
#